data_4181b4f573291d414de259197a3ff5d7
#
_entry.id   4181b4f573291d414de259197a3ff5d7
#
_cell.length_a   1.000
_cell.length_b   1.000
_cell.length_c   1.000
_cell.angle_alpha   90.00
_cell.angle_beta   90.00
_cell.angle_gamma   90.00
#
_symmetry.space_group_name_H-M   'P 1'
#
loop_
_entity.id
_entity.type
_entity.pdbx_description
1 polymer ?
#
loop_
_entity_poly.entity_id
_entity_poly.type
_entity_poly.pdbx_seq_one_letter_code
_entity_poly.pdbx_strand_id
1 'polypeptide(L)'
;MRFMMIVKASKESEAGAMPDEKVLADMAKYNEELVKAGIMLDGAGLKPSSKSARIKYSGSKRTVVDGPFAEAKELIAGYWIIQVKSKEEAIEWARRVPFEDGEVELRPFFELEDFAPGPAIDHHKELDRQLKNQTS
;
A
#
# COMPACT_ATOMS: atom_id res chain seq x y z
N MET A 1 -13.93 0.32 7.44
CA MET A 1 -13.10 -0.69 6.75
C MET A 1 -11.87 -0.02 6.16
N ARG A 2 -10.73 -0.67 6.29
CA ARG A 2 -9.50 -0.18 5.66
C ARG A 2 -9.19 -0.99 4.42
N PHE A 3 -8.74 -0.29 3.39
CA PHE A 3 -8.26 -0.91 2.16
C PHE A 3 -6.88 -0.38 1.82
N MET A 4 -6.05 -1.24 1.24
CA MET A 4 -4.85 -0.79 0.57
C MET A 4 -5.17 -0.66 -0.92
N MET A 5 -4.90 0.51 -1.48
CA MET A 5 -4.90 0.69 -2.94
C MET A 5 -3.47 0.46 -3.39
N ILE A 6 -3.24 -0.62 -4.10
CA ILE A 6 -1.90 -1.07 -4.49
C ILE A 6 -1.67 -0.68 -5.95
N VAL A 7 -0.68 0.18 -6.17
CA VAL A 7 -0.29 0.59 -7.53
C VAL A 7 0.67 -0.45 -8.07
N LYS A 8 0.29 -1.11 -9.15
CA LYS A 8 1.15 -2.11 -9.79
C LYS A 8 2.32 -1.43 -10.50
N ALA A 9 3.48 -2.07 -10.47
CA ALA A 9 4.66 -1.59 -11.16
C ALA A 9 4.50 -1.74 -12.67
N SER A 10 5.21 -0.91 -13.41
CA SER A 10 5.32 -0.97 -14.87
C SER A 10 6.79 -1.16 -15.24
N LYS A 11 7.04 -1.41 -16.52
CA LYS A 11 8.42 -1.45 -17.02
C LYS A 11 9.14 -0.13 -16.76
N GLU A 12 8.42 0.98 -16.94
CA GLU A 12 8.95 2.32 -16.75
C GLU A 12 9.29 2.58 -15.28
N SER A 13 8.40 2.23 -14.35
CA SER A 13 8.66 2.43 -12.92
C SER A 13 9.80 1.54 -12.44
N GLU A 14 9.92 0.31 -12.95
CA GLU A 14 11.01 -0.59 -12.61
C GLU A 14 12.34 -0.15 -13.22
N ALA A 15 12.31 0.59 -14.32
CA ALA A 15 13.50 1.19 -14.91
C ALA A 15 13.93 2.48 -14.18
N GLY A 16 13.19 2.90 -13.16
CA GLY A 16 13.53 4.09 -12.39
C GLY A 16 13.00 5.39 -12.95
N ALA A 17 12.07 5.33 -13.91
CA ALA A 17 11.47 6.54 -14.46
C ALA A 17 10.73 7.30 -13.36
N MET A 18 10.98 8.61 -13.28
CA MET A 18 10.35 9.47 -12.29
C MET A 18 9.13 10.16 -12.92
N PRO A 19 8.06 10.36 -12.15
CA PRO A 19 6.92 11.12 -12.63
C PRO A 19 7.32 12.57 -12.91
N ASP A 20 6.74 13.16 -13.95
CA ASP A 20 6.97 14.57 -14.28
C ASP A 20 6.13 15.48 -13.37
N GLU A 21 6.33 16.80 -13.53
CA GLU A 21 5.65 17.79 -12.69
C GLU A 21 4.13 17.71 -12.81
N LYS A 22 3.61 17.45 -14.01
CA LYS A 22 2.16 17.33 -14.21
C LYS A 22 1.59 16.14 -13.44
N VAL A 23 2.24 14.99 -13.51
CA VAL A 23 1.80 13.78 -12.81
C VAL A 23 1.87 14.01 -11.29
N LEU A 24 2.94 14.61 -10.81
CA LEU A 24 3.07 14.92 -9.38
C LEU A 24 1.98 15.89 -8.91
N ALA A 25 1.65 16.89 -9.74
CA ALA A 25 0.60 17.85 -9.40
C ALA A 25 -0.78 17.17 -9.36
N ASP A 26 -1.07 16.32 -10.35
CA ASP A 26 -2.33 15.58 -10.39
C ASP A 26 -2.47 14.64 -9.19
N MET A 27 -1.38 13.99 -8.79
CA MET A 27 -1.37 13.11 -7.62
C MET A 27 -1.56 13.89 -6.32
N ALA A 28 -0.93 15.06 -6.21
CA ALA A 28 -1.10 15.91 -5.04
C ALA A 28 -2.55 16.36 -4.90
N LYS A 29 -3.19 16.70 -6.01
CA LYS A 29 -4.60 17.09 -6.03
C LYS A 29 -5.51 15.93 -5.60
N TYR A 30 -5.24 14.74 -6.10
CA TYR A 30 -5.99 13.54 -5.70
C TYR A 30 -5.81 13.26 -4.20
N ASN A 31 -4.58 13.32 -3.70
CA ASN A 31 -4.31 13.14 -2.27
C ASN A 31 -5.02 14.18 -1.42
N GLU A 32 -5.07 15.43 -1.88
CA GLU A 32 -5.80 16.49 -1.19
C GLU A 32 -7.28 16.17 -1.06
N GLU A 33 -7.89 15.62 -2.11
CA GLU A 33 -9.29 15.21 -2.06
C GLU A 33 -9.52 14.09 -1.05
N LEU A 34 -8.60 13.11 -0.99
CA LEU A 34 -8.66 12.03 0.00
C LEU A 34 -8.55 12.56 1.43
N VAL A 35 -7.63 13.49 1.64
CA VAL A 35 -7.42 14.11 2.95
C VAL A 35 -8.64 14.92 3.38
N LYS A 36 -9.18 15.75 2.48
CA LYS A 36 -10.38 16.55 2.76
C LYS A 36 -11.60 15.71 3.09
N ALA A 37 -11.70 14.55 2.44
CA ALA A 37 -12.79 13.61 2.71
C ALA A 37 -12.58 12.80 4.00
N GLY A 38 -11.42 12.93 4.65
CA GLY A 38 -11.10 12.20 5.88
C GLY A 38 -10.83 10.72 5.64
N ILE A 39 -10.43 10.35 4.43
CA ILE A 39 -10.31 8.97 3.99
C ILE A 39 -8.87 8.47 4.02
N MET A 40 -7.90 9.33 3.70
CA MET A 40 -6.50 8.92 3.59
C MET A 40 -5.88 8.67 4.95
N LEU A 41 -5.36 7.47 5.15
CA LEU A 41 -4.58 7.13 6.36
C LEU A 41 -3.08 7.21 6.10
N ASP A 42 -2.65 6.79 4.90
CA ASP A 42 -1.23 6.80 4.52
C ASP A 42 -1.11 6.64 3.02
N GLY A 43 0.08 6.92 2.49
CA GLY A 43 0.38 6.72 1.09
C GLY A 43 1.85 6.99 0.82
N ALA A 44 2.43 6.20 -0.09
CA ALA A 44 3.83 6.36 -0.46
C ALA A 44 4.14 5.71 -1.80
N GLY A 45 5.13 6.24 -2.48
CA GLY A 45 5.73 5.59 -3.63
C GLY A 45 6.86 4.66 -3.19
N LEU A 46 7.12 3.64 -3.95
CA LEU A 46 8.19 2.69 -3.71
C LEU A 46 9.25 2.79 -4.81
N LYS A 47 10.50 2.64 -4.43
CA LYS A 47 11.60 2.58 -5.39
C LYS A 47 11.54 1.28 -6.19
N PRO A 48 12.19 1.23 -7.36
CA PRO A 48 12.25 0.00 -8.17
C PRO A 48 12.84 -1.18 -7.40
N SER A 49 12.49 -2.39 -7.82
CA SER A 49 12.95 -3.61 -7.15
C SER A 49 14.48 -3.78 -7.20
N SER A 50 15.18 -3.06 -8.07
CA SER A 50 16.65 -3.03 -8.09
C SER A 50 17.25 -2.54 -6.77
N LYS A 51 16.47 -1.82 -5.97
CA LYS A 51 16.88 -1.29 -4.66
C LYS A 51 16.40 -2.17 -3.50
N SER A 52 15.78 -3.31 -3.78
CA SER A 52 15.16 -4.14 -2.77
C SER A 52 15.85 -5.49 -2.61
N ALA A 53 15.40 -6.22 -1.59
CA ALA A 53 15.87 -7.58 -1.34
C ALA A 53 14.68 -8.43 -0.90
N ARG A 54 14.79 -9.74 -1.16
CA ARG A 54 13.84 -10.73 -0.65
C ARG A 54 14.59 -11.65 0.31
N ILE A 55 13.93 -12.01 1.39
CA ILE A 55 14.46 -13.00 2.34
C ILE A 55 13.60 -14.25 2.20
N LYS A 56 14.22 -15.36 1.86
CA LYS A 56 13.55 -16.66 1.70
C LYS A 56 13.79 -17.51 2.93
N TYR A 57 12.75 -18.16 3.41
CA TYR A 57 12.75 -18.96 4.62
C TYR A 57 12.60 -20.44 4.27
N SER A 58 13.46 -21.28 4.81
CA SER A 58 13.33 -22.74 4.71
C SER A 58 13.85 -23.35 6.01
N GLY A 59 12.93 -23.72 6.90
CA GLY A 59 13.27 -24.12 8.26
C GLY A 59 13.98 -22.99 8.98
N SER A 60 15.20 -23.27 9.50
CA SER A 60 16.02 -22.24 10.14
C SER A 60 16.86 -21.45 9.14
N LYS A 61 16.88 -21.89 7.86
CA LYS A 61 17.69 -21.23 6.82
C LYS A 61 17.04 -19.93 6.35
N ARG A 62 17.87 -18.91 6.16
CA ARG A 62 17.46 -17.61 5.63
C ARG A 62 18.36 -17.27 4.45
N THR A 63 17.77 -17.00 3.28
CA THR A 63 18.50 -16.65 2.07
C THR A 63 18.08 -15.26 1.62
N VAL A 64 19.07 -14.38 1.42
CA VAL A 64 18.82 -13.02 0.91
C VAL A 64 19.02 -13.02 -0.60
N VAL A 65 18.03 -12.51 -1.32
CA VAL A 65 18.08 -12.38 -2.79
C VAL A 65 17.92 -10.92 -3.13
N ASP A 66 18.95 -10.32 -3.72
CA ASP A 66 18.88 -8.92 -4.15
C ASP A 66 18.07 -8.79 -5.44
N GLY A 67 17.35 -7.63 -5.58
CA GLY A 67 16.71 -7.30 -6.83
C GLY A 67 17.71 -6.92 -7.92
N PRO A 68 17.24 -6.64 -9.14
CA PRO A 68 15.84 -6.52 -9.53
C PRO A 68 15.16 -7.89 -9.71
N PHE A 69 13.82 -7.85 -9.66
CA PHE A 69 12.99 -9.04 -9.85
C PHE A 69 12.26 -8.94 -11.19
N ALA A 70 12.12 -10.07 -11.89
CA ALA A 70 11.72 -10.09 -13.30
C ALA A 70 10.24 -9.83 -13.57
N GLU A 71 9.37 -10.15 -12.62
CA GLU A 71 7.94 -10.14 -12.86
C GLU A 71 7.29 -8.79 -12.48
N ALA A 72 7.44 -7.77 -13.35
CA ALA A 72 6.93 -6.42 -13.08
C ALA A 72 5.43 -6.42 -12.72
N LYS A 73 4.65 -7.30 -13.31
CA LYS A 73 3.20 -7.41 -13.03
C LYS A 73 2.89 -7.79 -11.59
N GLU A 74 3.81 -8.43 -10.91
CA GLU A 74 3.65 -8.86 -9.52
C GLU A 74 4.25 -7.88 -8.53
N LEU A 75 4.98 -6.88 -9.04
CA LEU A 75 5.63 -5.87 -8.21
C LEU A 75 4.72 -4.68 -8.01
N ILE A 76 4.97 -3.93 -6.95
CA ILE A 76 4.19 -2.74 -6.66
C ILE A 76 5.08 -1.50 -6.69
N ALA A 77 4.50 -0.39 -7.15
CA ALA A 77 5.20 0.89 -7.27
C ALA A 77 4.78 1.90 -6.20
N GLY A 78 3.71 1.61 -5.49
CA GLY A 78 3.22 2.49 -4.45
C GLY A 78 1.90 2.00 -3.87
N TYR A 79 1.39 2.74 -2.91
CA TYR A 79 0.14 2.38 -2.25
C TYR A 79 -0.49 3.59 -1.57
N TRP A 80 -1.80 3.46 -1.32
CA TRP A 80 -2.53 4.29 -0.36
C TRP A 80 -3.20 3.36 0.63
N ILE A 81 -3.34 3.80 1.85
CA ILE A 81 -4.18 3.14 2.85
C ILE A 81 -5.35 4.09 3.11
N ILE A 82 -6.58 3.59 2.90
CA ILE A 82 -7.79 4.40 3.03
C ILE A 82 -8.75 3.78 4.02
N GLN A 83 -9.51 4.65 4.67
CA GLN A 83 -10.60 4.28 5.59
C GLN A 83 -11.91 4.62 4.90
N VAL A 84 -12.73 3.62 4.61
CA VAL A 84 -14.01 3.78 3.91
C VAL A 84 -15.09 2.96 4.59
N LYS A 85 -16.32 3.17 4.16
CA LYS A 85 -17.49 2.46 4.72
C LYS A 85 -17.76 1.13 4.05
N SER A 86 -17.31 0.97 2.81
CA SER A 86 -17.62 -0.21 2.00
C SER A 86 -16.59 -0.39 0.89
N LYS A 87 -16.60 -1.59 0.30
CA LYS A 87 -15.80 -1.89 -0.89
C LYS A 87 -16.21 -0.99 -2.06
N GLU A 88 -17.50 -0.72 -2.20
CA GLU A 88 -18.04 0.12 -3.27
C GLU A 88 -17.48 1.53 -3.18
N GLU A 89 -17.36 2.09 -1.98
CA GLU A 89 -16.76 3.40 -1.77
C GLU A 89 -15.27 3.36 -2.12
N ALA A 90 -14.56 2.29 -1.75
CA ALA A 90 -13.15 2.12 -2.12
C ALA A 90 -12.98 2.10 -3.64
N ILE A 91 -13.87 1.39 -4.35
CA ILE A 91 -13.85 1.32 -5.81
C ILE A 91 -14.05 2.72 -6.42
N GLU A 92 -14.98 3.49 -5.89
CA GLU A 92 -15.23 4.85 -6.39
C GLU A 92 -14.00 5.74 -6.23
N TRP A 93 -13.32 5.66 -5.10
CA TRP A 93 -12.08 6.41 -4.92
C TRP A 93 -10.97 5.93 -5.86
N ALA A 94 -10.84 4.61 -6.05
CA ALA A 94 -9.84 4.05 -6.96
C ALA A 94 -10.08 4.48 -8.41
N ARG A 95 -11.35 4.65 -8.82
CA ARG A 95 -11.69 5.14 -10.16
C ARG A 95 -11.20 6.55 -10.43
N ARG A 96 -11.01 7.34 -9.38
CA ARG A 96 -10.58 8.75 -9.48
C ARG A 96 -9.07 8.91 -9.51
N VAL A 97 -8.30 7.85 -9.29
CA VAL A 97 -6.85 7.92 -9.40
C VAL A 97 -6.48 8.43 -10.78
N PRO A 98 -5.65 9.49 -10.87
CA PRO A 98 -5.38 10.14 -12.17
C PRO A 98 -4.34 9.39 -13.00
N PHE A 99 -4.58 8.11 -13.25
CA PHE A 99 -3.75 7.28 -14.11
C PHE A 99 -4.43 7.09 -15.47
N GLU A 100 -3.66 7.17 -16.53
CA GLU A 100 -4.16 6.93 -17.89
C GLU A 100 -4.06 5.46 -18.27
N ASP A 101 -3.12 4.73 -17.67
CA ASP A 101 -2.96 3.29 -17.86
C ASP A 101 -2.45 2.67 -16.57
N GLY A 102 -2.24 1.37 -16.61
CA GLY A 102 -1.79 0.64 -15.44
C GLY A 102 -2.95 0.01 -14.68
N GLU A 103 -2.67 -0.35 -13.44
CA GLU A 103 -3.63 -1.08 -12.63
C GLU A 103 -3.46 -0.74 -11.16
N VAL A 104 -4.57 -0.61 -10.47
CA VAL A 104 -4.61 -0.48 -9.02
C VAL A 104 -5.42 -1.65 -8.49
N GLU A 105 -4.87 -2.38 -7.53
CA GLU A 105 -5.58 -3.44 -6.83
C GLU A 105 -6.08 -2.91 -5.50
N LEU A 106 -7.31 -3.25 -5.15
CA LEU A 106 -7.87 -2.95 -3.84
C LEU A 106 -7.83 -4.20 -2.97
N ARG A 107 -7.19 -4.10 -1.81
CA ARG A 107 -7.07 -5.22 -0.89
C ARG A 107 -7.57 -4.80 0.49
N PRO A 108 -8.64 -5.44 1.03
CA PRO A 108 -9.08 -5.13 2.38
C PRO A 108 -8.05 -5.62 3.40
N PHE A 109 -7.91 -4.87 4.49
CA PHE A 109 -7.07 -5.29 5.61
C PHE A 109 -7.82 -6.27 6.49
N PHE A 110 -7.08 -7.18 7.12
CA PHE A 110 -7.59 -7.82 8.32
C PHE A 110 -7.70 -6.78 9.42
N GLU A 111 -8.80 -6.84 10.17
CA GLU A 111 -8.93 -6.09 11.42
C GLU A 111 -8.78 -7.09 12.57
N LEU A 112 -8.46 -6.59 13.77
CA LEU A 112 -8.24 -7.49 14.91
C LEU A 112 -9.48 -8.30 15.24
N GLU A 113 -10.66 -7.76 14.98
CA GLU A 113 -11.97 -8.42 15.16
C GLU A 113 -12.19 -9.60 14.22
N ASP A 114 -11.42 -9.69 13.13
CA ASP A 114 -11.52 -10.81 12.18
C ASP A 114 -10.88 -12.07 12.73
N PHE A 115 -10.06 -11.95 13.76
CA PHE A 115 -9.37 -13.09 14.37
C PHE A 115 -10.15 -13.63 15.57
N ALA A 116 -9.96 -14.91 15.86
CA ALA A 116 -10.60 -15.53 17.02
C ALA A 116 -10.15 -14.86 18.31
N PRO A 117 -11.08 -14.61 19.27
CA PRO A 117 -10.70 -14.02 20.55
C PRO A 117 -9.70 -14.89 21.30
N GLY A 118 -8.80 -14.26 22.06
CA GLY A 118 -7.82 -14.96 22.87
C GLY A 118 -6.74 -14.02 23.39
N PRO A 119 -5.86 -14.52 24.28
CA PRO A 119 -4.80 -13.69 24.88
C PRO A 119 -3.86 -13.09 23.84
N ALA A 120 -3.57 -13.82 22.74
CA ALA A 120 -2.69 -13.32 21.69
C ALA A 120 -3.32 -12.10 20.98
N ILE A 121 -4.61 -12.16 20.69
CA ILE A 121 -5.31 -11.03 20.05
C ILE A 121 -5.42 -9.85 21.02
N ASP A 122 -5.63 -10.12 22.32
CA ASP A 122 -5.63 -9.05 23.34
C ASP A 122 -4.28 -8.35 23.37
N HIS A 123 -3.19 -9.10 23.24
CA HIS A 123 -1.86 -8.52 23.17
C HIS A 123 -1.68 -7.65 21.91
N HIS A 124 -2.16 -8.12 20.76
CA HIS A 124 -2.13 -7.31 19.52
C HIS A 124 -2.95 -6.03 19.64
N LYS A 125 -4.09 -6.08 20.31
CA LYS A 125 -4.91 -4.87 20.55
C LYS A 125 -4.16 -3.86 21.40
N GLU A 126 -3.44 -4.32 22.41
CA GLU A 126 -2.62 -3.45 23.26
C GLU A 126 -1.47 -2.83 22.45
N LEU A 127 -0.80 -3.62 21.62
CA LEU A 127 0.28 -3.13 20.77
C LEU A 127 -0.24 -2.09 19.76
N ASP A 128 -1.42 -2.33 19.19
CA ASP A 128 -2.06 -1.38 18.28
C ASP A 128 -2.36 -0.06 18.98
N ARG A 129 -2.85 -0.12 20.21
CA ARG A 129 -3.11 1.07 21.02
C ARG A 129 -1.82 1.86 21.29
N GLN A 130 -0.74 1.15 21.63
CA GLN A 130 0.57 1.76 21.87
C GLN A 130 1.10 2.42 20.59
N LEU A 131 0.93 1.77 19.44
CA LEU A 131 1.36 2.32 18.15
C LEU A 131 0.62 3.63 17.85
N LYS A 132 -0.69 3.67 18.05
CA LYS A 132 -1.48 4.88 17.82
C LYS A 132 -1.05 6.02 18.74
N ASN A 133 -0.73 5.73 19.99
CA ASN A 133 -0.23 6.73 20.93
C ASN A 133 1.15 7.24 20.54
N GLN A 134 1.98 6.39 19.95
CA GLN A 134 3.32 6.76 19.51
C GLN A 134 3.27 7.72 18.32
N THR A 135 2.25 7.60 17.43
CA THR A 135 2.15 8.39 16.21
C THR A 135 1.29 9.64 16.34
N SER A 136 0.64 9.81 17.49
CA SER A 136 -0.22 10.97 17.73
C SER A 136 0.53 12.19 18.27
#